data_898edac8a1fe5438029e1b2a3cefe922
#
_entry.id   898edac8a1fe5438029e1b2a3cefe922
#
_cell.length_a   1.000
_cell.length_b   1.000
_cell.length_c   1.000
_cell.angle_alpha   90.00
_cell.angle_beta   90.00
_cell.angle_gamma   90.00
#
_symmetry.space_group_name_H-M   'P 1'
#
loop_
_entity.id
_entity.type
_entity.pdbx_description
1 polymer ?
#
loop_
_entity_poly.entity_id
_entity_poly.type
_entity_poly.pdbx_seq_one_letter_code
_entity_poly.pdbx_strand_id
1 'polypeptide(L)'
;MPLALVAVDLESGEEVILRSGSVVEAVRATGSLPGLLAPLRLDGRLLVDGGVLNNLPADVVRRMGADIVIAVDVGAKLEDLPPLSGAERQRLPLTQIPLIIETLRRTVGIMEGWITAQKLAQAKPEVLIRPKLSSDVVLTSFNRAAECIAAGEEAATAALPGIRKALRPRFWRR
;
A
#
# COMPACT_ATOMS: atom_id res chain seq x y z
N MET A 1 16.63 -5.42 14.14
CA MET A 1 15.39 -4.64 14.03
C MET A 1 14.28 -5.62 13.62
N PRO A 2 13.13 -5.67 14.29
CA PRO A 2 12.04 -6.53 13.88
C PRO A 2 11.49 -6.11 12.52
N LEU A 3 11.17 -7.11 11.67
CA LEU A 3 10.55 -6.94 10.36
C LEU A 3 9.25 -7.73 10.32
N ALA A 4 8.22 -7.17 9.70
CA ALA A 4 6.98 -7.86 9.38
C ALA A 4 6.54 -7.49 7.97
N LEU A 5 6.07 -8.46 7.21
CA LEU A 5 5.44 -8.26 5.92
C LEU A 5 3.99 -8.74 6.01
N VAL A 6 3.11 -8.08 5.26
CA VAL A 6 1.68 -8.42 5.25
C VAL A 6 1.34 -9.14 3.96
N ALA A 7 0.59 -10.20 4.07
CA ALA A 7 0.01 -10.94 2.96
C ALA A 7 -1.46 -11.26 3.27
N VAL A 8 -2.20 -11.76 2.32
CA VAL A 8 -3.58 -12.23 2.50
C VAL A 8 -3.68 -13.67 2.04
N ASP A 9 -4.29 -14.50 2.85
CA ASP A 9 -4.60 -15.88 2.49
C ASP A 9 -5.89 -15.91 1.68
N LEU A 10 -5.81 -16.36 0.43
CA LEU A 10 -6.97 -16.42 -0.48
C LEU A 10 -8.02 -17.45 -0.08
N GLU A 11 -7.64 -18.48 0.69
CA GLU A 11 -8.56 -19.56 1.07
C GLU A 11 -9.40 -19.17 2.30
N SER A 12 -8.79 -18.46 3.26
CA SER A 12 -9.48 -18.00 4.49
C SER A 12 -9.97 -16.54 4.41
N GLY A 13 -9.39 -15.72 3.55
CA GLY A 13 -9.62 -14.28 3.52
C GLY A 13 -8.96 -13.53 4.68
N GLU A 14 -8.02 -14.14 5.39
CA GLU A 14 -7.37 -13.54 6.56
C GLU A 14 -6.11 -12.77 6.22
N GLU A 15 -5.85 -11.69 6.97
CA GLU A 15 -4.57 -10.98 6.99
C GLU A 15 -3.50 -11.88 7.65
N VAL A 16 -2.39 -12.09 6.95
CA VAL A 16 -1.26 -12.90 7.42
C VAL A 16 -0.05 -12.02 7.66
N ILE A 17 0.46 -12.02 8.90
CA ILE A 17 1.65 -11.24 9.27
C ILE A 17 2.87 -12.16 9.29
N LEU A 18 3.72 -12.02 8.28
CA LEU A 18 4.95 -12.79 8.11
C LEU A 18 6.08 -12.14 8.93
N ARG A 19 6.48 -12.76 10.02
CA ARG A 19 7.48 -12.25 10.99
C ARG A 19 8.67 -13.17 11.19
N SER A 20 8.65 -14.34 10.58
CA SER A 20 9.66 -15.39 10.69
C SER A 20 9.75 -16.17 9.37
N GLY A 21 10.80 -16.95 9.22
CA GLY A 21 11.03 -17.74 8.00
C GLY A 21 11.88 -17.01 6.97
N SER A 22 11.73 -17.37 5.71
CA SER A 22 12.47 -16.81 4.58
C SER A 22 11.96 -15.41 4.21
N VAL A 23 12.83 -14.40 4.28
CA VAL A 23 12.52 -13.05 3.81
C VAL A 23 12.19 -13.04 2.31
N VAL A 24 12.84 -13.86 1.52
CA VAL A 24 12.59 -13.96 0.08
C VAL A 24 11.17 -14.44 -0.21
N GLU A 25 10.73 -15.48 0.50
CA GLU A 25 9.35 -15.99 0.36
C GLU A 25 8.33 -14.96 0.88
N ALA A 26 8.62 -14.31 2.00
CA ALA A 26 7.76 -13.26 2.54
C ALA A 26 7.62 -12.07 1.57
N VAL A 27 8.72 -11.61 0.95
CA VAL A 27 8.70 -10.56 -0.09
C VAL A 27 7.94 -11.05 -1.32
N ARG A 28 8.13 -12.31 -1.73
CA ARG A 28 7.39 -12.88 -2.88
C ARG A 28 5.89 -12.98 -2.59
N ALA A 29 5.50 -13.35 -1.35
CA ALA A 29 4.10 -13.41 -0.94
C ALA A 29 3.46 -12.01 -0.95
N THR A 30 4.07 -11.04 -0.24
CA THR A 30 3.54 -9.65 -0.13
C THR A 30 3.52 -8.92 -1.46
N GLY A 31 4.33 -9.34 -2.45
CA GLY A 31 4.34 -8.78 -3.80
C GLY A 31 3.52 -9.58 -4.81
N SER A 32 2.74 -10.57 -4.39
CA SER A 32 1.89 -11.39 -5.28
C SER A 32 0.59 -10.66 -5.64
N LEU A 33 0.72 -9.58 -6.42
CA LEU A 33 -0.42 -8.77 -6.85
C LEU A 33 -1.43 -9.61 -7.63
N PRO A 34 -2.70 -9.59 -7.23
CA PRO A 34 -3.77 -10.27 -7.95
C PRO A 34 -3.86 -9.81 -9.42
N GLY A 35 -3.90 -10.77 -10.33
CA GLY A 35 -3.95 -10.52 -11.77
C GLY A 35 -2.60 -10.24 -12.44
N LEU A 36 -1.52 -10.01 -11.68
CA LEU A 36 -0.17 -9.77 -12.22
C LEU A 36 0.78 -10.92 -11.89
N LEU A 37 0.76 -11.39 -10.66
CA LEU A 37 1.62 -12.49 -10.20
C LEU A 37 0.79 -13.62 -9.61
N ALA A 38 1.25 -14.87 -9.81
CA ALA A 38 0.59 -16.03 -9.23
C ALA A 38 0.70 -15.98 -7.69
N PRO A 39 -0.34 -16.43 -6.96
CA PRO A 39 -0.28 -16.60 -5.52
C PRO A 39 0.88 -17.51 -5.11
N LEU A 40 1.44 -17.30 -3.92
CA LEU A 40 2.48 -18.13 -3.36
C LEU A 40 1.88 -19.12 -2.34
N ARG A 41 2.14 -20.41 -2.51
CA ARG A 41 1.84 -21.39 -1.45
C ARG A 41 2.98 -21.42 -0.44
N LEU A 42 2.67 -21.04 0.81
CA LEU A 42 3.63 -20.98 1.93
C LEU A 42 2.93 -21.48 3.21
N ASP A 43 3.54 -22.43 3.89
CA ASP A 43 3.05 -23.03 5.16
C ASP A 43 1.57 -23.47 5.08
N GLY A 44 1.18 -24.08 3.94
CA GLY A 44 -0.17 -24.59 3.70
C GLY A 44 -1.20 -23.52 3.30
N ARG A 45 -0.83 -22.25 3.28
CA ARG A 45 -1.68 -21.11 2.87
C ARG A 45 -1.42 -20.71 1.43
N LEU A 46 -2.41 -20.12 0.77
CA LEU A 46 -2.29 -19.56 -0.57
C LEU A 46 -2.28 -18.04 -0.51
N LEU A 47 -1.06 -17.45 -0.51
CA LEU A 47 -0.84 -16.05 -0.19
C LEU A 47 -0.81 -15.15 -1.42
N VAL A 48 -1.43 -13.99 -1.29
CA VAL A 48 -1.37 -12.85 -2.21
C VAL A 48 -0.92 -11.59 -1.49
N ASP A 49 -0.79 -10.50 -2.24
CA ASP A 49 -0.40 -9.17 -1.76
C ASP A 49 -1.25 -8.72 -0.56
N GLY A 50 -0.57 -8.21 0.45
CA GLY A 50 -1.20 -7.66 1.65
C GLY A 50 -2.06 -6.43 1.39
N GLY A 51 -1.80 -5.70 0.31
CA GLY A 51 -2.55 -4.50 -0.08
C GLY A 51 -4.04 -4.73 -0.22
N VAL A 52 -4.47 -5.97 -0.52
CA VAL A 52 -5.89 -6.35 -0.60
C VAL A 52 -6.65 -6.04 0.71
N LEU A 53 -6.02 -6.20 1.89
CA LEU A 53 -6.64 -5.94 3.20
C LEU A 53 -5.93 -4.88 4.03
N ASN A 54 -4.65 -4.64 3.78
CA ASN A 54 -3.84 -3.72 4.60
C ASN A 54 -2.64 -3.18 3.82
N ASN A 55 -2.91 -2.26 2.91
CA ASN A 55 -1.90 -1.64 2.06
C ASN A 55 -0.93 -0.73 2.84
N LEU A 56 -1.36 -0.21 4.00
CA LEU A 56 -0.56 0.64 4.87
C LEU A 56 -0.63 0.12 6.31
N PRO A 57 0.19 -0.90 6.68
CA PRO A 57 0.04 -1.68 7.90
C PRO A 57 0.57 -0.97 9.16
N ALA A 58 0.19 0.29 9.38
CA ALA A 58 0.55 1.08 10.56
C ALA A 58 0.01 0.47 11.86
N ASP A 59 -1.16 -0.17 11.80
CA ASP A 59 -1.76 -0.93 12.89
C ASP A 59 -0.91 -2.15 13.29
N VAL A 60 -0.29 -2.83 12.31
CA VAL A 60 0.63 -3.94 12.57
C VAL A 60 1.84 -3.47 13.37
N VAL A 61 2.45 -2.36 12.95
CA VAL A 61 3.60 -1.76 13.65
C VAL A 61 3.21 -1.37 15.09
N ARG A 62 2.01 -0.81 15.27
CA ARG A 62 1.49 -0.48 16.60
C ARG A 62 1.31 -1.74 17.47
N ARG A 63 0.73 -2.82 16.92
CA ARG A 63 0.61 -4.12 17.61
C ARG A 63 1.96 -4.78 17.91
N MET A 64 3.01 -4.45 17.17
CA MET A 64 4.39 -4.88 17.45
C MET A 64 5.03 -4.14 18.64
N GLY A 65 4.34 -3.18 19.22
CA GLY A 65 4.78 -2.46 20.43
C GLY A 65 5.50 -1.14 20.13
N ALA A 66 5.36 -0.58 18.93
CA ALA A 66 5.94 0.73 18.63
C ALA A 66 5.19 1.86 19.36
N ASP A 67 5.92 2.68 20.12
CA ASP A 67 5.40 3.87 20.79
C ASP A 67 5.12 5.00 19.79
N ILE A 68 5.92 5.06 18.72
CA ILE A 68 5.82 6.06 17.65
C ILE A 68 5.75 5.32 16.32
N VAL A 69 4.72 5.61 15.55
CA VAL A 69 4.53 5.06 14.21
C VAL A 69 4.66 6.18 13.18
N ILE A 70 5.55 5.98 12.23
CA ILE A 70 5.69 6.82 11.04
C ILE A 70 5.19 5.98 9.87
N ALA A 71 4.13 6.42 9.24
CA ALA A 71 3.53 5.74 8.10
C ALA A 71 3.87 6.49 6.81
N VAL A 72 4.19 5.74 5.73
CA VAL A 72 4.44 6.30 4.40
C VAL A 72 3.40 5.74 3.45
N ASP A 73 2.49 6.61 3.01
CA ASP A 73 1.38 6.27 2.12
C ASP A 73 1.75 6.63 0.68
N VAL A 74 2.02 5.61 -0.13
CA VAL A 74 2.34 5.73 -1.55
C VAL A 74 1.17 5.34 -2.45
N GLY A 75 -0.02 5.09 -1.86
CA GLY A 75 -1.23 4.74 -2.58
C GLY A 75 -1.67 5.86 -3.53
N ALA A 76 -2.06 5.48 -4.74
CA ALA A 76 -2.64 6.43 -5.69
C ALA A 76 -3.99 6.93 -5.17
N LYS A 77 -4.20 8.25 -5.18
CA LYS A 77 -5.49 8.82 -4.86
C LYS A 77 -6.40 8.78 -6.08
N LEU A 78 -7.68 8.50 -5.84
CA LEU A 78 -8.67 8.44 -6.90
C LEU A 78 -8.79 9.78 -7.67
N GLU A 79 -8.64 10.90 -6.95
CA GLU A 79 -8.69 12.26 -7.51
C GLU A 79 -7.53 12.57 -8.47
N ASP A 80 -6.40 11.86 -8.31
CA ASP A 80 -5.20 12.04 -9.15
C ASP A 80 -5.25 11.15 -10.41
N LEU A 81 -6.23 10.26 -10.53
CA LEU A 81 -6.34 9.37 -11.69
C LEU A 81 -7.03 10.06 -12.87
N PRO A 82 -6.51 9.89 -14.11
CA PRO A 82 -7.13 10.46 -15.30
C PRO A 82 -8.55 9.90 -15.48
N PRO A 83 -9.48 10.63 -16.14
CA PRO A 83 -10.80 10.11 -16.48
C PRO A 83 -10.74 8.80 -17.25
N LEU A 84 -11.73 7.91 -17.06
CA LEU A 84 -11.82 6.68 -17.85
C LEU A 84 -12.08 7.02 -19.32
N SER A 85 -11.09 6.85 -20.17
CA SER A 85 -11.24 7.01 -21.60
C SER A 85 -12.07 5.86 -22.17
N GLY A 86 -13.18 6.18 -22.85
CA GLY A 86 -14.04 5.19 -23.51
C GLY A 86 -15.32 4.79 -22.78
N ALA A 87 -15.60 5.35 -21.59
CA ALA A 87 -16.85 5.10 -20.86
C ALA A 87 -18.12 5.53 -21.63
N GLU A 88 -17.98 6.39 -22.64
CA GLU A 88 -19.11 6.90 -23.43
C GLU A 88 -19.58 5.96 -24.56
N ARG A 89 -18.87 4.86 -24.84
CA ARG A 89 -19.24 3.93 -25.92
C ARG A 89 -19.92 2.68 -25.36
N GLN A 90 -21.23 2.75 -25.21
CA GLN A 90 -22.13 1.74 -24.65
C GLN A 90 -22.33 0.45 -25.48
N ARG A 91 -21.41 0.03 -26.33
CA ARG A 91 -21.54 -1.24 -27.05
C ARG A 91 -20.33 -2.12 -26.80
N LEU A 92 -20.59 -3.24 -26.12
CA LEU A 92 -19.63 -4.29 -25.78
C LEU A 92 -19.24 -5.16 -27.00
N PRO A 93 -18.09 -4.94 -27.64
CA PRO A 93 -17.38 -6.01 -28.31
C PRO A 93 -16.16 -6.40 -27.48
N LEU A 94 -15.63 -7.60 -27.71
CA LEU A 94 -14.40 -8.15 -27.12
C LEU A 94 -13.15 -7.24 -27.19
N THR A 95 -13.23 -6.13 -27.93
CA THR A 95 -12.20 -5.06 -28.01
C THR A 95 -12.12 -4.17 -26.77
N GLN A 96 -12.92 -4.41 -25.71
CA GLN A 96 -12.97 -3.58 -24.49
C GLN A 96 -12.22 -4.19 -23.30
N ILE A 97 -11.42 -5.24 -23.49
CA ILE A 97 -10.59 -5.80 -22.42
C ILE A 97 -9.79 -4.72 -21.66
N PRO A 98 -9.17 -3.72 -22.31
CA PRO A 98 -8.46 -2.65 -21.60
C PRO A 98 -9.36 -1.85 -20.65
N LEU A 99 -10.62 -1.58 -21.02
CA LEU A 99 -11.57 -0.85 -20.18
C LEU A 99 -12.00 -1.70 -18.97
N ILE A 100 -12.23 -2.99 -19.17
CA ILE A 100 -12.58 -3.92 -18.08
C ILE A 100 -11.46 -4.00 -17.07
N ILE A 101 -10.22 -4.15 -17.53
CA ILE A 101 -9.03 -4.20 -16.67
C ILE A 101 -8.87 -2.90 -15.91
N GLU A 102 -8.99 -1.76 -16.58
CA GLU A 102 -8.88 -0.45 -15.94
C GLU A 102 -10.00 -0.20 -14.92
N THR A 103 -11.23 -0.60 -15.23
CA THR A 103 -12.35 -0.53 -14.30
C THR A 103 -12.10 -1.39 -13.06
N LEU A 104 -11.65 -2.63 -13.25
CA LEU A 104 -11.31 -3.53 -12.15
C LEU A 104 -10.19 -2.94 -11.29
N ARG A 105 -9.11 -2.45 -11.89
CA ARG A 105 -7.99 -1.81 -11.19
C ARG A 105 -8.47 -0.62 -10.35
N ARG A 106 -9.33 0.24 -10.89
CA ARG A 106 -9.89 1.39 -10.14
C ARG A 106 -10.81 0.96 -9.03
N THR A 107 -11.64 -0.07 -9.26
CA THR A 107 -12.52 -0.61 -8.23
C THR A 107 -11.72 -1.14 -7.06
N VAL A 108 -10.66 -1.92 -7.33
CA VAL A 108 -9.73 -2.38 -6.29
C VAL A 108 -9.08 -1.20 -5.57
N GLY A 109 -8.58 -0.21 -6.30
CA GLY A 109 -7.97 0.99 -5.71
C GLY A 109 -8.92 1.79 -4.80
N ILE A 110 -10.21 1.88 -5.15
CA ILE A 110 -11.24 2.49 -4.29
C ILE A 110 -11.39 1.69 -2.99
N MET A 111 -11.48 0.37 -3.08
CA MET A 111 -11.61 -0.51 -1.92
C MET A 111 -10.38 -0.43 -1.02
N GLU A 112 -9.18 -0.51 -1.59
CA GLU A 112 -7.91 -0.36 -0.87
C GLU A 112 -7.81 1.00 -0.18
N GLY A 113 -8.17 2.08 -0.87
CA GLY A 113 -8.17 3.44 -0.31
C GLY A 113 -9.11 3.58 0.89
N TRP A 114 -10.31 2.99 0.80
CA TRP A 114 -11.27 2.99 1.91
C TRP A 114 -10.76 2.18 3.11
N ILE A 115 -10.24 0.97 2.87
CA ILE A 115 -9.66 0.11 3.91
C ILE A 115 -8.48 0.82 4.57
N THR A 116 -7.58 1.42 3.78
CA THR A 116 -6.42 2.18 4.28
C THR A 116 -6.86 3.33 5.19
N ALA A 117 -7.90 4.08 4.79
CA ALA A 117 -8.44 5.16 5.62
C ALA A 117 -8.97 4.65 6.98
N GLN A 118 -9.68 3.52 6.99
CA GLN A 118 -10.16 2.90 8.23
C GLN A 118 -9.01 2.41 9.11
N LYS A 119 -8.03 1.73 8.52
CA LYS A 119 -6.83 1.25 9.24
C LYS A 119 -6.02 2.41 9.83
N LEU A 120 -5.83 3.50 9.09
CA LEU A 120 -5.16 4.71 9.58
C LEU A 120 -5.90 5.37 10.74
N ALA A 121 -7.24 5.44 10.67
CA ALA A 121 -8.06 5.99 11.75
C ALA A 121 -7.93 5.18 13.05
N GLN A 122 -7.68 3.88 12.95
CA GLN A 122 -7.45 3.00 14.09
C GLN A 122 -6.00 3.09 14.60
N ALA A 123 -5.01 3.01 13.70
CA ALA A 123 -3.59 2.99 14.04
C ALA A 123 -3.08 4.33 14.58
N LYS A 124 -3.66 5.44 14.11
CA LYS A 124 -3.31 6.83 14.48
C LYS A 124 -1.81 7.06 14.51
N PRO A 125 -1.12 6.92 13.35
CA PRO A 125 0.32 7.15 13.30
C PRO A 125 0.63 8.59 13.72
N GLU A 126 1.74 8.81 14.42
CA GLU A 126 2.19 10.13 14.85
C GLU A 126 2.62 11.00 13.66
N VAL A 127 3.09 10.37 12.60
CA VAL A 127 3.46 11.04 11.34
C VAL A 127 2.96 10.22 10.17
N LEU A 128 2.28 10.90 9.24
CA LEU A 128 1.86 10.34 7.96
C LEU A 128 2.55 11.13 6.85
N ILE A 129 3.38 10.44 6.06
CA ILE A 129 4.11 11.00 4.93
C ILE A 129 3.41 10.55 3.65
N ARG A 130 3.15 11.47 2.73
CA ARG A 130 2.54 11.21 1.43
C ARG A 130 3.38 11.83 0.33
N PRO A 131 4.27 11.05 -0.31
CA PRO A 131 4.99 11.51 -1.49
C PRO A 131 4.02 11.89 -2.61
N LYS A 132 4.27 13.00 -3.29
CA LYS A 132 3.51 13.40 -4.47
C LYS A 132 4.08 12.66 -5.68
N LEU A 133 3.49 11.54 -6.03
CA LEU A 133 3.84 10.78 -7.23
C LEU A 133 3.03 11.29 -8.43
N SER A 134 3.64 11.32 -9.60
CA SER A 134 2.92 11.66 -10.83
C SER A 134 1.87 10.59 -11.16
N SER A 135 0.69 11.00 -11.62
CA SER A 135 -0.45 10.12 -11.92
C SER A 135 -0.18 9.09 -13.03
N ASP A 136 0.86 9.30 -13.83
CA ASP A 136 1.31 8.39 -14.88
C ASP A 136 2.38 7.39 -14.40
N VAL A 137 2.81 7.47 -13.14
CA VAL A 137 3.59 6.42 -12.49
C VAL A 137 2.66 5.25 -12.16
N VAL A 138 2.83 4.18 -12.89
CA VAL A 138 2.11 2.93 -12.67
C VAL A 138 3.05 1.86 -12.13
N LEU A 139 2.47 0.77 -11.62
CA LEU A 139 3.20 -0.33 -10.99
C LEU A 139 4.34 -0.92 -11.84
N THR A 140 4.25 -0.81 -13.16
CA THR A 140 5.26 -1.29 -14.12
C THR A 140 6.28 -0.24 -14.53
N SER A 141 6.21 0.97 -13.97
CA SER A 141 7.10 2.09 -14.29
C SER A 141 8.47 1.99 -13.59
N PHE A 142 9.14 0.83 -13.69
CA PHE A 142 10.44 0.59 -13.02
C PHE A 142 11.55 1.54 -13.45
N ASN A 143 11.45 2.12 -14.66
CA ASN A 143 12.39 3.12 -15.18
C ASN A 143 12.24 4.49 -14.51
N ARG A 144 11.20 4.72 -13.71
CA ARG A 144 10.95 6.00 -13.00
C ARG A 144 11.31 5.96 -11.52
N ALA A 145 12.09 4.97 -11.10
CA ALA A 145 12.50 4.81 -9.70
C ALA A 145 13.19 6.07 -9.13
N ALA A 146 14.06 6.72 -9.90
CA ALA A 146 14.76 7.94 -9.47
C ALA A 146 13.78 9.08 -9.11
N GLU A 147 12.72 9.27 -9.89
CA GLU A 147 11.67 10.26 -9.64
C GLU A 147 10.89 9.92 -8.36
N CYS A 148 10.54 8.65 -8.17
CA CYS A 148 9.83 8.20 -6.97
C CYS A 148 10.69 8.39 -5.71
N ILE A 149 12.00 8.13 -5.81
CA ILE A 149 12.95 8.35 -4.71
C ILE A 149 13.00 9.84 -4.36
N ALA A 150 13.15 10.72 -5.35
CA ALA A 150 13.19 12.16 -5.12
C ALA A 150 11.90 12.70 -4.46
N ALA A 151 10.74 12.24 -4.91
CA ALA A 151 9.45 12.58 -4.30
C ALA A 151 9.36 12.09 -2.86
N GLY A 152 9.90 10.90 -2.57
CA GLY A 152 9.99 10.35 -1.21
C GLY A 152 10.89 11.18 -0.31
N GLU A 153 12.07 11.58 -0.78
CA GLU A 153 13.02 12.42 -0.05
C GLU A 153 12.44 13.81 0.26
N GLU A 154 11.77 14.43 -0.71
CA GLU A 154 11.09 15.72 -0.53
C GLU A 154 10.01 15.61 0.56
N ALA A 155 9.12 14.62 0.44
CA ALA A 155 8.05 14.42 1.40
C ALA A 155 8.56 14.09 2.82
N ALA A 156 9.60 13.26 2.93
CA ALA A 156 10.23 12.94 4.20
C ALA A 156 10.92 14.16 4.82
N THR A 157 11.59 14.99 4.02
CA THR A 157 12.23 16.24 4.45
C THR A 157 11.20 17.21 4.98
N ALA A 158 10.08 17.39 4.28
CA ALA A 158 8.97 18.23 4.74
C ALA A 158 8.35 17.72 6.05
N ALA A 159 8.37 16.40 6.29
CA ALA A 159 7.84 15.80 7.51
C ALA A 159 8.81 15.86 8.71
N LEU A 160 10.10 16.20 8.53
CA LEU A 160 11.11 16.21 9.60
C LEU A 160 10.71 17.00 10.87
N PRO A 161 10.07 18.19 10.79
CA PRO A 161 9.63 18.89 11.99
C PRO A 161 8.62 18.08 12.81
N GLY A 162 7.67 17.40 12.13
CA GLY A 162 6.68 16.51 12.75
C GLY A 162 7.34 15.28 13.40
N ILE A 163 8.28 14.67 12.70
CA ILE A 163 9.06 13.52 13.20
C ILE A 163 9.83 13.92 14.45
N ARG A 164 10.57 15.03 14.41
CA ARG A 164 11.32 15.55 15.57
C ARG A 164 10.40 15.84 16.76
N LYS A 165 9.21 16.39 16.51
CA LYS A 165 8.21 16.63 17.56
C LYS A 165 7.69 15.32 18.15
N ALA A 166 7.43 14.30 17.32
CA ALA A 166 6.95 12.99 17.76
C ALA A 166 8.00 12.27 18.64
N LEU A 167 9.29 12.39 18.29
CA LEU A 167 10.42 11.78 18.98
C LEU A 167 10.80 12.44 20.30
N ARG A 168 10.29 13.65 20.61
CA ARG A 168 10.60 14.30 21.90
C ARG A 168 10.04 13.49 23.06
N PRO A 169 10.79 13.32 24.16
CA PRO A 169 10.32 12.63 25.36
C PRO A 169 9.00 13.23 25.85
N ARG A 170 8.12 12.38 26.35
CA ARG A 170 6.75 12.76 26.77
C ARG A 170 6.73 13.87 27.86
N PHE A 171 7.83 14.05 28.61
CA PHE A 171 8.01 15.10 29.60
C PHE A 171 8.04 16.54 29.04
N TRP A 172 8.26 16.70 27.73
CA TRP A 172 8.34 18.02 27.07
C TRP A 172 7.09 18.34 26.23
N ARG A 173 6.03 17.50 26.31
CA ARG A 173 4.76 17.72 25.62
C ARG A 173 3.75 18.45 26.54
N ARG A 174 4.12 19.66 26.99
CA ARG A 174 3.16 20.62 27.59
C ARG A 174 2.90 21.75 26.62
#